data_acdcf2973d83ec90ced3982324fe1a6f
#
_entry.id   acdcf2973d83ec90ced3982324fe1a6f
#
_cell.length_a   1.000
_cell.length_b   1.000
_cell.length_c   1.000
_cell.angle_alpha   90.00
_cell.angle_beta   90.00
_cell.angle_gamma   90.00
#
_symmetry.space_group_name_H-M   'P 1'
#
loop_
_entity.id
_entity.type
_entity.pdbx_description
1 polymer ?
#
loop_
_entity_poly.entity_id
_entity_poly.type
_entity_poly.pdbx_seq_one_letter_code
_entity_poly.pdbx_strand_id
1 'polypeptide(L)'
;VSLADITPLVLSNTPDKIQIFWQLPSDVRLYQTFTIKGEEVDWEIDFFNRSHHPVKVTDMWFALPVGALDESIQAHQNLNRHFSLNGNASFFYWTPLTGQGDILLMTMHKGTAIEYATQDGKSYLHSMNAVDRTNDSWRLPSTSKNVQPYEHYMTGFNFTLTGNHEEVKTKIYDKHGVVVKVAPGMVVTPEFEVYCALQSKLPVVELVAEYPEEIQITSLGQKEGDKYIYKFRFSRLGENLITVHYGDDLICFLDFFVTEPLETLIKKRARFIVDKQQHRD
;
A
#
# COMPACT_ATOMS: atom_id res chain seq x y z
N VAL A 1 3.12 -1.74 23.68
CA VAL A 1 2.26 -0.90 24.57
C VAL A 1 0.98 -0.62 23.80
N SER A 2 -0.17 -0.89 24.40
CA SER A 2 -1.47 -0.52 23.84
C SER A 2 -1.77 0.94 24.20
N LEU A 3 -2.19 1.76 23.24
CA LEU A 3 -2.64 3.12 23.53
C LEU A 3 -3.92 3.14 24.39
N ALA A 4 -4.68 2.04 24.41
CA ALA A 4 -5.87 1.92 25.26
C ALA A 4 -5.56 1.99 26.77
N ASP A 5 -4.33 1.65 27.14
CA ASP A 5 -3.88 1.63 28.53
C ASP A 5 -3.27 2.97 29.00
N ILE A 6 -3.21 3.97 28.09
CA ILE A 6 -2.59 5.27 28.35
C ILE A 6 -3.64 6.37 28.16
N THR A 7 -3.83 7.19 29.18
CA THR A 7 -4.76 8.32 29.09
C THR A 7 -4.18 9.40 28.18
N PRO A 8 -4.87 9.77 27.09
CA PRO A 8 -4.44 10.85 26.21
C PRO A 8 -4.68 12.23 26.82
N LEU A 9 -3.91 13.21 26.36
CA LEU A 9 -4.14 14.61 26.63
C LEU A 9 -4.53 15.32 25.33
N VAL A 10 -5.67 16.00 25.31
CA VAL A 10 -6.09 16.84 24.19
C VAL A 10 -5.36 18.17 24.29
N LEU A 11 -4.49 18.46 23.32
CA LEU A 11 -3.69 19.69 23.26
C LEU A 11 -4.41 20.81 22.51
N SER A 12 -5.22 20.46 21.51
CA SER A 12 -6.00 21.38 20.70
C SER A 12 -7.31 20.74 20.31
N ASN A 13 -8.40 21.52 20.37
CA ASN A 13 -9.72 21.12 19.90
C ASN A 13 -10.40 22.36 19.34
N THR A 14 -10.25 22.58 18.03
CA THR A 14 -10.87 23.65 17.25
C THR A 14 -11.79 23.04 16.19
N PRO A 15 -12.66 23.82 15.52
CA PRO A 15 -13.55 23.27 14.51
C PRO A 15 -12.84 22.54 13.34
N ASP A 16 -11.60 22.92 13.06
CA ASP A 16 -10.79 22.42 11.94
C ASP A 16 -9.58 21.57 12.35
N LYS A 17 -9.28 21.47 13.68
CA LYS A 17 -8.11 20.75 14.15
C LYS A 17 -8.30 20.12 15.52
N ILE A 18 -7.96 18.84 15.63
CA ILE A 18 -7.83 18.13 16.90
C ILE A 18 -6.39 17.61 16.99
N GLN A 19 -5.73 17.89 18.13
CA GLN A 19 -4.43 17.34 18.44
C GLN A 19 -4.47 16.59 19.76
N ILE A 20 -4.02 15.36 19.76
CA ILE A 20 -4.01 14.44 20.90
C ILE A 20 -2.58 14.00 21.15
N PHE A 21 -2.22 13.91 22.41
CA PHE A 21 -0.88 13.56 22.87
C PHE A 21 -0.92 12.36 23.81
N TRP A 22 0.04 11.46 23.65
CA TRP A 22 0.32 10.35 24.58
C TRP A 22 1.78 10.39 25.02
N GLN A 23 2.00 10.26 26.32
CA GLN A 23 3.33 9.98 26.86
C GLN A 23 3.52 8.46 26.87
N LEU A 24 4.38 7.98 26.00
CA LEU A 24 4.73 6.54 25.93
C LEU A 24 5.92 6.24 26.87
N PRO A 25 6.16 4.95 27.20
CA PRO A 25 7.38 4.53 27.89
C PRO A 25 8.65 5.00 27.15
N SER A 26 9.78 4.96 27.86
CA SER A 26 11.11 5.34 27.33
C SER A 26 11.20 6.79 26.84
N ASP A 27 10.42 7.69 27.41
CA ASP A 27 10.34 9.11 27.05
C ASP A 27 10.04 9.38 25.57
N VAL A 28 9.22 8.51 24.97
CA VAL A 28 8.67 8.72 23.63
C VAL A 28 7.35 9.47 23.75
N ARG A 29 7.17 10.47 22.89
CA ARG A 29 5.93 11.22 22.75
C ARG A 29 5.25 10.86 21.44
N LEU A 30 3.96 10.58 21.51
CA LEU A 30 3.12 10.36 20.34
C LEU A 30 2.13 11.50 20.23
N TYR A 31 2.14 12.16 19.09
CA TYR A 31 1.16 13.18 18.73
C TYR A 31 0.31 12.63 17.57
N GLN A 32 -1.00 12.77 17.68
CA GLN A 32 -1.90 12.55 16.57
C GLN A 32 -2.65 13.86 16.29
N THR A 33 -2.58 14.31 15.07
CA THR A 33 -3.19 15.55 14.62
C THR A 33 -4.15 15.26 13.49
N PHE A 34 -5.41 15.62 13.68
CA PHE A 34 -6.43 15.58 12.63
C PHE A 34 -6.70 17.03 12.22
N THR A 35 -6.62 17.30 10.93
CA THR A 35 -6.88 18.64 10.37
C THR A 35 -7.89 18.54 9.24
N ILE A 36 -8.99 19.30 9.32
CA ILE A 36 -10.00 19.39 8.26
C ILE A 36 -9.59 20.51 7.31
N LYS A 37 -9.56 20.21 6.01
CA LYS A 37 -9.23 21.15 4.93
C LYS A 37 -10.29 21.01 3.82
N GLY A 38 -11.37 21.73 3.93
CA GLY A 38 -12.53 21.59 3.02
C GLY A 38 -13.16 20.20 3.19
N GLU A 39 -13.16 19.40 2.13
CA GLU A 39 -13.70 18.03 2.11
C GLU A 39 -12.66 16.95 2.45
N GLU A 40 -11.49 17.36 2.93
CA GLU A 40 -10.38 16.46 3.25
C GLU A 40 -10.08 16.47 4.74
N VAL A 41 -9.63 15.33 5.25
CA VAL A 41 -9.09 15.18 6.60
C VAL A 41 -7.67 14.65 6.51
N ASP A 42 -6.71 15.43 6.98
CA ASP A 42 -5.36 14.97 7.19
C ASP A 42 -5.23 14.39 8.61
N TRP A 43 -4.72 13.18 8.72
CA TRP A 43 -4.32 12.53 9.96
C TRP A 43 -2.81 12.36 9.98
N GLU A 44 -2.14 13.12 10.82
CA GLU A 44 -0.70 13.04 11.04
C GLU A 44 -0.39 12.35 12.37
N ILE A 45 0.61 11.48 12.36
CA ILE A 45 1.08 10.70 13.51
C ILE A 45 2.57 10.98 13.62
N ASP A 46 3.00 11.55 14.76
CA ASP A 46 4.39 11.92 15.03
C ASP A 46 4.89 11.21 16.30
N PHE A 47 5.89 10.34 16.11
CA PHE A 47 6.64 9.73 17.20
C PHE A 47 7.90 10.54 17.47
N PHE A 48 7.97 11.19 18.58
CA PHE A 48 9.13 11.96 19.01
C PHE A 48 9.88 11.25 20.13
N ASN A 49 11.11 10.80 19.86
CA ASN A 49 11.98 10.23 20.86
C ASN A 49 12.71 11.34 21.62
N ARG A 50 12.31 11.63 22.86
CA ARG A 50 12.97 12.61 23.74
C ARG A 50 14.12 12.03 24.55
N SER A 51 14.31 10.73 24.53
CA SER A 51 15.36 10.07 25.29
C SER A 51 16.74 10.28 24.66
N HIS A 52 17.77 10.00 25.45
CA HIS A 52 19.18 10.02 25.01
C HIS A 52 19.59 8.72 24.28
N HIS A 53 18.68 7.77 24.10
CA HIS A 53 18.94 6.46 23.49
C HIS A 53 18.01 6.20 22.32
N PRO A 54 18.45 5.44 21.28
CA PRO A 54 17.56 4.99 20.23
C PRO A 54 16.39 4.18 20.82
N VAL A 55 15.20 4.42 20.34
CA VAL A 55 14.00 3.66 20.71
C VAL A 55 13.48 2.92 19.50
N LYS A 56 13.29 1.62 19.64
CA LYS A 56 12.69 0.79 18.59
C LYS A 56 11.17 0.79 18.73
N VAL A 57 10.48 1.37 17.77
CA VAL A 57 9.04 1.24 17.60
C VAL A 57 8.79 0.01 16.73
N THR A 58 8.03 -0.96 17.24
CA THR A 58 7.77 -2.23 16.56
C THR A 58 6.29 -2.43 16.33
N ASP A 59 5.95 -3.25 15.33
CA ASP A 59 4.57 -3.66 15.05
C ASP A 59 3.59 -2.48 15.00
N MET A 60 3.99 -1.42 14.28
CA MET A 60 3.13 -0.26 14.10
C MET A 60 1.95 -0.63 13.21
N TRP A 61 0.79 -0.72 13.80
CA TRP A 61 -0.45 -0.97 13.08
C TRP A 61 -1.56 -0.03 13.57
N PHE A 62 -2.53 0.16 12.74
CA PHE A 62 -3.74 0.92 13.09
C PHE A 62 -4.97 0.15 12.61
N ALA A 63 -6.04 0.28 13.37
CA ALA A 63 -7.32 -0.29 12.98
C ALA A 63 -7.97 0.64 11.95
N LEU A 64 -8.26 0.12 10.77
CA LEU A 64 -9.19 0.77 9.85
C LEU A 64 -10.59 0.26 10.18
N PRO A 65 -11.52 1.17 10.51
CA PRO A 65 -12.89 0.80 10.82
C PRO A 65 -13.58 0.37 9.53
N VAL A 66 -13.36 -0.89 9.16
CA VAL A 66 -14.08 -1.38 7.99
C VAL A 66 -14.62 -2.74 8.26
N GLY A 67 -15.90 -2.67 8.46
CA GLY A 67 -16.74 -3.70 8.89
C GLY A 67 -16.55 -5.02 8.17
N ALA A 68 -16.44 -6.08 8.92
CA ALA A 68 -17.15 -7.29 8.56
C ALA A 68 -18.61 -6.88 8.28
N LEU A 69 -19.18 -7.44 7.21
CA LEU A 69 -20.61 -7.27 6.92
C LEU A 69 -21.39 -7.59 8.21
N ASP A 70 -22.01 -6.57 8.76
CA ASP A 70 -22.88 -6.74 9.90
C ASP A 70 -24.29 -6.99 9.33
N GLU A 71 -24.75 -8.22 9.43
CA GLU A 71 -26.08 -8.63 8.93
C GLU A 71 -27.23 -7.89 9.65
N SER A 72 -26.97 -7.33 10.83
CA SER A 72 -27.95 -6.53 11.57
C SER A 72 -28.10 -5.10 11.03
N ILE A 73 -27.16 -4.64 10.22
CA ILE A 73 -27.14 -3.30 9.64
C ILE A 73 -27.71 -3.34 8.21
N GLN A 74 -28.51 -2.31 7.86
CA GLN A 74 -29.09 -2.23 6.52
C GLN A 74 -28.00 -2.07 5.47
N ALA A 75 -28.22 -2.61 4.26
CA ALA A 75 -27.24 -2.64 3.19
C ALA A 75 -26.63 -1.27 2.84
N HIS A 76 -27.39 -0.17 2.95
CA HIS A 76 -26.89 1.18 2.69
C HIS A 76 -25.95 1.72 3.79
N GLN A 77 -25.89 1.07 4.94
CA GLN A 77 -24.99 1.40 6.05
C GLN A 77 -23.74 0.51 6.06
N ASN A 78 -23.72 -0.54 5.24
CA ASN A 78 -22.57 -1.42 5.08
C ASN A 78 -21.63 -0.89 3.99
N LEU A 79 -20.34 -1.07 4.21
CA LEU A 79 -19.29 -0.62 3.31
C LEU A 79 -18.48 -1.80 2.77
N ASN A 80 -18.20 -1.77 1.46
CA ASN A 80 -17.16 -2.59 0.86
C ASN A 80 -15.83 -1.87 0.95
N ARG A 81 -14.82 -2.58 1.43
CA ARG A 81 -13.44 -2.10 1.45
C ARG A 81 -12.68 -2.59 0.22
N HIS A 82 -12.07 -1.67 -0.46
CA HIS A 82 -11.10 -1.92 -1.52
C HIS A 82 -9.76 -1.36 -1.11
N PHE A 83 -8.68 -2.08 -1.40
CA PHE A 83 -7.35 -1.62 -1.04
C PHE A 83 -6.31 -2.06 -2.05
N SER A 84 -5.27 -1.26 -2.17
CA SER A 84 -4.03 -1.60 -2.85
C SER A 84 -2.89 -1.38 -1.86
N LEU A 85 -2.20 -2.44 -1.50
CA LEU A 85 -1.01 -2.38 -0.67
C LEU A 85 0.19 -2.28 -1.60
N ASN A 86 0.78 -1.10 -1.69
CA ASN A 86 1.79 -0.80 -2.70
C ASN A 86 2.80 0.23 -2.21
N GLY A 87 3.44 -0.06 -1.07
CA GLY A 87 4.41 0.84 -0.48
C GLY A 87 3.82 2.22 -0.19
N ASN A 88 4.50 3.27 -0.66
CA ASN A 88 4.04 4.66 -0.53
C ASN A 88 2.86 5.00 -1.44
N ALA A 89 2.61 4.20 -2.49
CA ALA A 89 1.44 4.35 -3.35
C ALA A 89 0.23 3.53 -2.88
N SER A 90 0.25 3.02 -1.65
CA SER A 90 -0.89 2.33 -1.06
C SER A 90 -2.08 3.27 -0.94
N PHE A 91 -3.27 2.71 -1.11
CA PHE A 91 -4.52 3.41 -0.88
C PHE A 91 -5.62 2.45 -0.46
N PHE A 92 -6.62 3.00 0.22
CA PHE A 92 -7.86 2.32 0.56
C PHE A 92 -9.03 3.16 0.11
N TYR A 93 -10.10 2.52 -0.32
CA TYR A 93 -11.36 3.23 -0.47
C TYR A 93 -12.53 2.34 -0.06
N TRP A 94 -13.56 3.01 0.41
CA TRP A 94 -14.78 2.39 0.90
C TRP A 94 -15.96 2.86 0.07
N THR A 95 -16.71 1.90 -0.44
CA THR A 95 -17.94 2.15 -1.18
C THR A 95 -19.14 1.64 -0.38
N PRO A 96 -20.28 2.32 -0.41
CA PRO A 96 -21.50 1.73 0.10
C PRO A 96 -21.78 0.39 -0.57
N LEU A 97 -22.29 -0.59 0.18
CA LEU A 97 -22.62 -1.92 -0.36
C LEU A 97 -23.63 -1.85 -1.50
N THR A 98 -24.49 -0.85 -1.51
CA THR A 98 -25.46 -0.57 -2.59
C THR A 98 -24.81 -0.12 -3.89
N GLY A 99 -23.52 0.26 -3.87
CA GLY A 99 -22.81 0.85 -5.02
C GLY A 99 -23.25 2.28 -5.36
N GLN A 100 -24.09 2.90 -4.52
CA GLN A 100 -24.56 4.27 -4.69
C GLN A 100 -24.09 5.15 -3.53
N GLY A 101 -23.65 6.37 -3.84
CA GLY A 101 -23.16 7.35 -2.88
C GLY A 101 -21.67 7.59 -3.01
N ASP A 102 -21.17 8.47 -2.16
CA ASP A 102 -19.77 8.89 -2.17
C ASP A 102 -18.82 7.76 -1.73
N ILE A 103 -17.63 7.80 -2.26
CA ILE A 103 -16.54 6.90 -1.95
C ILE A 103 -15.61 7.62 -0.97
N LEU A 104 -15.35 7.03 0.18
CA LEU A 104 -14.30 7.51 1.08
C LEU A 104 -12.96 6.94 0.61
N LEU A 105 -12.05 7.80 0.19
CA LEU A 105 -10.69 7.45 -0.20
C LEU A 105 -9.71 7.81 0.92
N MET A 106 -8.80 6.88 1.25
CA MET A 106 -7.64 7.13 2.10
C MET A 106 -6.37 6.93 1.26
N THR A 107 -5.51 7.92 1.25
CA THR A 107 -4.18 7.88 0.61
C THR A 107 -3.07 8.09 1.64
N MET A 108 -1.86 7.68 1.27
CA MET A 108 -0.68 7.85 2.10
C MET A 108 -0.24 9.31 2.14
N HIS A 109 0.34 9.71 3.27
CA HIS A 109 0.84 11.06 3.52
C HIS A 109 2.12 11.00 4.34
N LYS A 110 2.97 12.02 4.31
CA LYS A 110 4.21 12.09 5.09
C LYS A 110 5.16 10.90 4.90
N GLY A 111 5.31 10.41 3.67
CA GLY A 111 6.17 9.27 3.38
C GLY A 111 5.67 7.94 3.95
N THR A 112 4.43 7.88 4.40
CA THR A 112 3.80 6.65 4.90
C THR A 112 3.75 5.59 3.82
N ALA A 113 4.02 4.36 4.21
CA ALA A 113 3.81 3.18 3.39
C ALA A 113 3.10 2.11 4.21
N ILE A 114 2.32 1.26 3.55
CA ILE A 114 1.67 0.11 4.19
C ILE A 114 2.27 -1.16 3.62
N GLU A 115 2.68 -2.06 4.51
CA GLU A 115 3.29 -3.33 4.15
C GLU A 115 2.24 -4.42 3.92
N TYR A 116 1.34 -4.58 4.87
CA TYR A 116 0.26 -5.55 4.77
C TYR A 116 -0.93 -5.18 5.66
N ALA A 117 -2.08 -5.78 5.36
CA ALA A 117 -3.29 -5.66 6.17
C ALA A 117 -3.85 -7.05 6.49
N THR A 118 -4.43 -7.17 7.67
CA THR A 118 -5.07 -8.42 8.12
C THR A 118 -6.58 -8.39 7.91
N GLN A 119 -7.21 -9.56 7.92
CA GLN A 119 -8.65 -9.67 7.74
C GLN A 119 -9.46 -9.05 8.90
N ASP A 120 -8.87 -8.99 10.10
CA ASP A 120 -9.45 -8.35 11.28
C ASP A 120 -9.32 -6.81 11.28
N GLY A 121 -8.88 -6.23 10.16
CA GLY A 121 -8.84 -4.78 9.96
C GLY A 121 -7.58 -4.08 10.48
N LYS A 122 -6.54 -4.82 10.84
CA LYS A 122 -5.25 -4.23 11.20
C LYS A 122 -4.43 -3.96 9.95
N SER A 123 -3.93 -2.74 9.81
CA SER A 123 -3.02 -2.35 8.73
C SER A 123 -1.67 -1.98 9.32
N TYR A 124 -0.62 -2.63 8.83
CA TYR A 124 0.74 -2.49 9.34
C TYR A 124 1.54 -1.51 8.49
N LEU A 125 2.12 -0.53 9.17
CA LEU A 125 2.98 0.46 8.53
C LEU A 125 4.31 -0.15 8.12
N HIS A 126 4.74 0.18 6.92
CA HIS A 126 6.07 -0.15 6.42
C HIS A 126 7.06 0.92 6.85
N SER A 127 8.12 0.51 7.53
CA SER A 127 9.24 1.41 7.80
C SER A 127 10.32 1.23 6.74
N MET A 128 10.39 2.14 5.80
CA MET A 128 11.33 2.13 4.68
C MET A 128 12.81 2.02 5.07
N ASN A 129 13.14 2.42 6.29
CA ASN A 129 14.52 2.43 6.81
C ASN A 129 14.89 1.18 7.62
N ALA A 130 13.99 0.23 7.77
CA ALA A 130 14.25 -1.01 8.47
C ALA A 130 14.71 -2.08 7.48
N VAL A 131 15.87 -1.87 6.88
CA VAL A 131 16.49 -2.87 6.01
C VAL A 131 17.16 -3.93 6.88
N ASP A 132 16.37 -4.85 7.38
CA ASP A 132 16.90 -6.15 7.82
C ASP A 132 16.03 -7.24 7.23
N ARG A 133 16.17 -7.43 5.91
CA ARG A 133 15.53 -8.52 5.16
C ARG A 133 16.26 -9.86 5.34
N THR A 134 17.10 -9.97 6.37
CA THR A 134 17.96 -11.14 6.58
C THR A 134 17.29 -12.32 7.26
N ASN A 135 16.02 -12.20 7.65
CA ASN A 135 15.30 -13.32 8.24
C ASN A 135 14.25 -13.84 7.27
N ASP A 136 14.33 -15.13 6.97
CA ASP A 136 13.36 -15.96 6.22
C ASP A 136 11.95 -15.99 6.84
N SER A 137 11.61 -15.08 7.73
CA SER A 137 10.24 -14.98 8.25
C SER A 137 9.40 -14.20 7.25
N TRP A 138 8.31 -14.76 6.82
CA TRP A 138 7.30 -14.09 5.99
C TRP A 138 6.69 -12.83 6.66
N ARG A 139 6.88 -12.64 7.96
CA ARG A 139 6.68 -11.38 8.66
C ARG A 139 7.85 -10.46 8.37
N LEU A 140 7.59 -9.46 7.58
CA LEU A 140 8.60 -8.49 7.21
C LEU A 140 9.01 -7.66 8.42
N PRO A 141 10.30 -7.56 8.75
CA PRO A 141 10.80 -6.73 9.84
C PRO A 141 10.60 -5.23 9.59
N SER A 142 10.09 -4.88 8.42
CA SER A 142 9.81 -3.53 7.94
C SER A 142 8.72 -2.78 8.72
N THR A 143 7.96 -3.44 9.59
CA THR A 143 7.01 -2.78 10.51
C THR A 143 7.67 -2.14 11.73
N SER A 144 8.98 -2.19 11.81
CA SER A 144 9.77 -1.63 12.92
C SER A 144 10.61 -0.45 12.47
N LYS A 145 10.68 0.61 13.28
CA LYS A 145 11.52 1.78 13.06
C LYS A 145 12.37 2.06 14.30
N ASN A 146 13.67 2.24 14.10
CA ASN A 146 14.56 2.80 15.11
C ASN A 146 14.50 4.32 15.04
N VAL A 147 13.94 4.95 16.06
CA VAL A 147 13.87 6.40 16.18
C VAL A 147 15.05 6.85 17.02
N GLN A 148 15.96 7.63 16.44
CA GLN A 148 17.18 8.08 17.09
C GLN A 148 16.86 9.08 18.22
N PRO A 149 17.80 9.35 19.14
CA PRO A 149 17.62 10.39 20.14
C PRO A 149 17.22 11.72 19.51
N TYR A 150 16.16 12.32 20.01
CA TYR A 150 15.59 13.61 19.52
C TYR A 150 15.09 13.60 18.08
N GLU A 151 14.94 12.42 17.48
CA GLU A 151 14.35 12.26 16.14
C GLU A 151 12.81 12.26 16.21
N HIS A 152 12.20 12.84 15.19
CA HIS A 152 10.79 12.72 14.88
C HIS A 152 10.60 11.68 13.77
N TYR A 153 9.70 10.74 13.97
CA TYR A 153 9.24 9.83 12.94
C TYR A 153 7.78 10.10 12.63
N MET A 154 7.56 10.69 11.46
CA MET A 154 6.23 11.12 11.03
C MET A 154 5.64 10.15 10.04
N THR A 155 4.37 9.83 10.23
CA THR A 155 3.52 9.09 9.29
C THR A 155 2.19 9.82 9.15
N GLY A 156 1.39 9.48 8.16
CA GLY A 156 0.09 10.13 8.02
C GLY A 156 -0.75 9.58 6.89
N PHE A 157 -2.00 10.00 6.90
CA PHE A 157 -3.03 9.62 5.95
C PHE A 157 -3.85 10.84 5.56
N ASN A 158 -4.33 10.85 4.33
CA ASN A 158 -5.31 11.81 3.87
C ASN A 158 -6.60 11.08 3.54
N PHE A 159 -7.71 11.55 4.05
CA PHE A 159 -9.06 11.07 3.74
C PHE A 159 -9.77 12.11 2.90
N THR A 160 -10.42 11.68 1.83
CA THR A 160 -11.23 12.56 0.98
C THR A 160 -12.45 11.83 0.45
N LEU A 161 -13.54 12.54 0.24
CA LEU A 161 -14.72 12.01 -0.43
C LEU A 161 -14.58 12.20 -1.94
N THR A 162 -15.06 11.21 -2.70
CA THR A 162 -15.09 11.23 -4.17
C THR A 162 -16.42 10.69 -4.65
N GLY A 163 -16.95 11.24 -5.73
CA GLY A 163 -18.26 10.84 -6.27
C GLY A 163 -18.22 9.57 -7.12
N ASN A 164 -17.03 9.16 -7.62
CA ASN A 164 -16.89 8.00 -8.50
C ASN A 164 -15.44 7.49 -8.57
N HIS A 165 -15.25 6.32 -9.21
CA HIS A 165 -13.93 5.67 -9.33
C HIS A 165 -12.91 6.44 -10.20
N GLU A 166 -13.34 7.27 -11.14
CA GLU A 166 -12.40 8.07 -11.93
C GLU A 166 -11.85 9.22 -11.07
N GLU A 167 -12.66 9.78 -10.19
CA GLU A 167 -12.21 10.77 -9.21
C GLU A 167 -11.26 10.14 -8.19
N VAL A 168 -11.47 8.89 -7.78
CA VAL A 168 -10.51 8.14 -6.94
C VAL A 168 -9.13 8.14 -7.59
N LYS A 169 -9.02 7.80 -8.87
CA LYS A 169 -7.73 7.81 -9.60
C LYS A 169 -7.13 9.22 -9.66
N THR A 170 -7.96 10.23 -9.92
CA THR A 170 -7.54 11.63 -9.96
C THR A 170 -7.00 12.06 -8.60
N LYS A 171 -7.68 11.73 -7.51
CA LYS A 171 -7.24 12.07 -6.16
C LYS A 171 -5.97 11.32 -5.75
N ILE A 172 -5.82 10.03 -6.12
CA ILE A 172 -4.56 9.28 -5.91
C ILE A 172 -3.40 10.02 -6.59
N TYR A 173 -3.57 10.41 -7.86
CA TYR A 173 -2.59 11.19 -8.58
C TYR A 173 -2.30 12.53 -7.92
N ASP A 174 -3.35 13.26 -7.50
CA ASP A 174 -3.23 14.58 -6.84
C ASP A 174 -2.48 14.51 -5.51
N LYS A 175 -2.57 13.39 -4.82
CA LYS A 175 -1.88 13.11 -3.54
C LYS A 175 -0.51 12.47 -3.71
N HIS A 176 0.09 12.62 -4.89
CA HIS A 176 1.42 12.10 -5.21
C HIS A 176 1.53 10.57 -5.23
N GLY A 177 0.41 9.86 -5.36
CA GLY A 177 0.39 8.43 -5.62
C GLY A 177 0.77 8.12 -7.07
N VAL A 178 0.88 6.83 -7.37
CA VAL A 178 1.16 6.32 -8.71
C VAL A 178 -0.09 5.62 -9.24
N VAL A 179 -0.61 6.10 -10.36
CA VAL A 179 -1.69 5.43 -11.08
C VAL A 179 -1.07 4.51 -12.13
N VAL A 180 -1.36 3.22 -12.03
CA VAL A 180 -0.77 2.18 -12.87
C VAL A 180 -1.80 1.70 -13.89
N LYS A 181 -1.39 1.61 -15.17
CA LYS A 181 -2.15 0.96 -16.23
C LYS A 181 -1.26 -0.05 -16.92
N VAL A 182 -1.74 -1.28 -17.08
CA VAL A 182 -0.97 -2.38 -17.66
C VAL A 182 -1.77 -3.05 -18.78
N ALA A 183 -1.10 -3.36 -19.86
CA ALA A 183 -1.67 -4.11 -20.99
C ALA A 183 -0.66 -5.20 -21.41
N PRO A 184 -1.11 -6.46 -21.62
CA PRO A 184 -2.48 -6.94 -21.53
C PRO A 184 -2.99 -7.11 -20.09
N GLY A 185 -2.12 -7.19 -19.09
CA GLY A 185 -2.44 -7.34 -17.68
C GLY A 185 -1.21 -7.73 -16.85
N MET A 186 -1.40 -7.96 -15.55
CA MET A 186 -0.32 -8.38 -14.64
C MET A 186 -0.15 -9.91 -14.57
N VAL A 187 -1.06 -10.67 -15.18
CA VAL A 187 -0.91 -12.13 -15.37
C VAL A 187 -0.70 -12.38 -16.85
N VAL A 188 0.47 -12.88 -17.21
CA VAL A 188 0.90 -13.04 -18.61
C VAL A 188 1.66 -14.34 -18.81
N THR A 189 1.95 -14.66 -20.06
CA THR A 189 2.85 -15.75 -20.44
C THR A 189 4.14 -15.18 -21.04
N PRO A 190 5.27 -15.93 -21.06
CA PRO A 190 6.58 -15.41 -21.48
C PRO A 190 6.63 -14.82 -22.89
N GLU A 191 5.75 -15.25 -23.78
CA GLU A 191 5.68 -14.77 -25.16
C GLU A 191 5.11 -13.36 -25.31
N PHE A 192 4.43 -12.82 -24.27
CA PHE A 192 3.85 -11.49 -24.35
C PHE A 192 4.81 -10.40 -23.92
N GLU A 193 4.76 -9.29 -24.65
CA GLU A 193 5.29 -8.01 -24.19
C GLU A 193 4.23 -7.32 -23.33
N VAL A 194 4.64 -6.84 -22.18
CA VAL A 194 3.76 -6.10 -21.27
C VAL A 194 4.08 -4.62 -21.37
N TYR A 195 3.07 -3.81 -21.59
CA TYR A 195 3.17 -2.36 -21.60
C TYR A 195 2.59 -1.82 -20.30
N CYS A 196 3.36 -0.99 -19.62
CA CYS A 196 2.98 -0.37 -18.36
C CYS A 196 3.09 1.15 -18.47
N ALA A 197 2.03 1.84 -18.11
CA ALA A 197 2.02 3.28 -17.94
C ALA A 197 1.93 3.61 -16.45
N LEU A 198 2.92 4.34 -15.95
CA LEU A 198 2.96 4.91 -14.61
C LEU A 198 2.66 6.40 -14.70
N GLN A 199 1.58 6.84 -14.07
CA GLN A 199 1.23 8.25 -14.01
C GLN A 199 1.41 8.77 -12.59
N SER A 200 2.28 9.77 -12.41
CA SER A 200 2.58 10.38 -11.13
C SER A 200 2.98 11.84 -11.32
N LYS A 201 2.61 12.71 -10.36
CA LYS A 201 3.11 14.08 -10.27
C LYS A 201 4.59 14.15 -9.92
N LEU A 202 5.09 13.13 -9.24
CA LEU A 202 6.49 12.99 -8.89
C LEU A 202 7.24 12.23 -9.99
N PRO A 203 8.50 12.57 -10.28
CA PRO A 203 9.26 11.88 -11.30
C PRO A 203 9.48 10.41 -10.94
N VAL A 204 9.31 9.52 -11.91
CA VAL A 204 9.75 8.14 -11.80
C VAL A 204 11.26 8.13 -12.04
N VAL A 205 12.02 7.70 -11.04
CA VAL A 205 13.49 7.76 -11.01
C VAL A 205 14.08 6.49 -11.61
N GLU A 206 13.65 5.32 -11.11
CA GLU A 206 14.22 4.05 -11.49
C GLU A 206 13.21 2.92 -11.31
N LEU A 207 13.35 1.88 -12.12
CA LEU A 207 12.68 0.59 -11.96
C LEU A 207 13.71 -0.49 -11.72
N VAL A 208 13.60 -1.21 -10.60
CA VAL A 208 14.52 -2.27 -10.20
C VAL A 208 13.78 -3.60 -10.20
N ALA A 209 14.20 -4.52 -11.05
CA ALA A 209 13.67 -5.88 -11.09
C ALA A 209 14.26 -6.73 -9.96
N GLU A 210 13.45 -7.57 -9.31
CA GLU A 210 13.92 -8.56 -8.33
C GLU A 210 14.89 -9.58 -8.98
N TYR A 211 14.61 -9.94 -10.25
CA TYR A 211 15.42 -10.85 -11.05
C TYR A 211 15.88 -10.16 -12.34
N PRO A 212 16.98 -9.35 -12.30
CA PRO A 212 17.40 -8.54 -13.45
C PRO A 212 17.75 -9.33 -14.70
N GLU A 213 18.25 -10.56 -14.51
CA GLU A 213 18.60 -11.46 -15.63
C GLU A 213 17.37 -12.09 -16.32
N GLU A 214 16.22 -12.07 -15.63
CA GLU A 214 14.98 -12.72 -16.07
C GLU A 214 13.90 -11.72 -16.52
N ILE A 215 14.10 -10.44 -16.22
CA ILE A 215 13.13 -9.38 -16.48
C ILE A 215 13.80 -8.28 -17.31
N GLN A 216 13.42 -8.19 -18.57
CA GLN A 216 13.88 -7.10 -19.42
C GLN A 216 12.97 -5.89 -19.27
N ILE A 217 13.51 -4.76 -18.80
CA ILE A 217 12.81 -3.48 -18.68
C ILE A 217 13.31 -2.55 -19.80
N THR A 218 12.39 -2.01 -20.60
CA THR A 218 12.68 -1.02 -21.63
C THR A 218 11.85 0.22 -21.39
N SER A 219 12.49 1.35 -21.15
CA SER A 219 11.80 2.65 -21.10
C SER A 219 11.43 3.11 -22.50
N LEU A 220 10.17 3.48 -22.70
CA LEU A 220 9.66 4.09 -23.93
C LEU A 220 9.52 5.61 -23.79
N GLY A 221 10.04 6.14 -22.69
CA GLY A 221 10.06 7.57 -22.38
C GLY A 221 8.78 8.07 -21.72
N GLN A 222 8.80 9.36 -21.41
CA GLN A 222 7.67 10.07 -20.85
C GLN A 222 6.72 10.52 -21.96
N LYS A 223 5.43 10.29 -21.77
CA LYS A 223 4.35 10.69 -22.69
C LYS A 223 3.33 11.55 -21.94
N GLU A 224 2.72 12.51 -22.66
CA GLU A 224 1.66 13.36 -22.08
C GLU A 224 2.03 13.96 -20.70
N GLY A 225 3.27 14.48 -20.61
CA GLY A 225 3.79 15.24 -19.48
C GLY A 225 4.17 14.42 -18.25
N ASP A 226 3.31 13.57 -17.76
CA ASP A 226 3.42 12.89 -16.45
C ASP A 226 3.24 11.36 -16.50
N LYS A 227 3.13 10.79 -17.70
CA LYS A 227 3.03 9.35 -17.92
C LYS A 227 4.36 8.78 -18.39
N TYR A 228 4.90 7.86 -17.63
CA TYR A 228 6.11 7.10 -17.94
C TYR A 228 5.72 5.76 -18.52
N ILE A 229 6.16 5.46 -19.73
CA ILE A 229 5.78 4.22 -20.43
C ILE A 229 6.96 3.27 -20.43
N TYR A 230 6.70 2.05 -19.99
CA TYR A 230 7.66 0.94 -19.98
C TYR A 230 7.13 -0.25 -20.73
N LYS A 231 8.07 -1.03 -21.24
CA LYS A 231 7.81 -2.34 -21.83
C LYS A 231 8.60 -3.38 -21.04
N PHE A 232 7.93 -4.47 -20.66
CA PHE A 232 8.53 -5.59 -19.95
C PHE A 232 8.46 -6.87 -20.78
N ARG A 233 9.49 -7.70 -20.62
CA ARG A 233 9.51 -9.09 -21.06
C ARG A 233 10.01 -9.94 -19.89
N PHE A 234 9.37 -11.08 -19.69
CA PHE A 234 9.65 -12.00 -18.60
C PHE A 234 10.07 -13.35 -19.16
N SER A 235 11.14 -13.94 -18.62
CA SER A 235 11.54 -15.33 -18.91
C SER A 235 11.23 -16.28 -17.77
N ARG A 236 11.14 -15.76 -16.54
CA ARG A 236 10.89 -16.54 -15.32
C ARG A 236 9.39 -16.73 -15.09
N LEU A 237 8.98 -18.00 -14.85
CA LEU A 237 7.62 -18.32 -14.40
C LEU A 237 7.43 -18.02 -12.91
N GLY A 238 6.21 -17.72 -12.53
CA GLY A 238 5.82 -17.37 -11.16
C GLY A 238 5.81 -15.88 -10.90
N GLU A 239 5.98 -15.49 -9.66
CA GLU A 239 5.96 -14.10 -9.21
C GLU A 239 7.22 -13.35 -9.66
N ASN A 240 7.04 -12.16 -10.19
CA ASN A 240 8.10 -11.27 -10.69
C ASN A 240 7.81 -9.86 -10.18
N LEU A 241 8.60 -9.39 -9.24
CA LEU A 241 8.45 -8.09 -8.62
C LEU A 241 9.36 -7.05 -9.29
N ILE A 242 8.81 -5.88 -9.57
CA ILE A 242 9.56 -4.70 -10.02
C ILE A 242 9.29 -3.58 -9.00
N THR A 243 10.35 -3.10 -8.36
CA THR A 243 10.29 -1.92 -7.50
C THR A 243 10.41 -0.66 -8.34
N VAL A 244 9.47 0.26 -8.16
CA VAL A 244 9.47 1.57 -8.79
C VAL A 244 9.91 2.60 -7.76
N HIS A 245 11.02 3.27 -8.00
CA HIS A 245 11.47 4.42 -7.23
C HIS A 245 10.93 5.70 -7.87
N TYR A 246 10.29 6.56 -7.09
CA TYR A 246 9.72 7.81 -7.56
C TYR A 246 9.82 8.93 -6.50
N GLY A 247 9.77 10.19 -6.93
CA GLY A 247 10.05 11.31 -6.03
C GLY A 247 11.46 11.21 -5.44
N ASP A 248 11.62 11.67 -4.19
CA ASP A 248 12.93 11.67 -3.53
C ASP A 248 13.30 10.29 -2.96
N ASP A 249 12.40 9.65 -2.20
CA ASP A 249 12.67 8.37 -1.53
C ASP A 249 11.42 7.47 -1.46
N LEU A 250 10.48 7.64 -2.39
CA LEU A 250 9.25 6.87 -2.38
C LEU A 250 9.37 5.63 -3.25
N ILE A 251 8.71 4.56 -2.83
CA ILE A 251 8.64 3.32 -3.61
C ILE A 251 7.21 2.83 -3.78
N CYS A 252 6.98 2.19 -4.92
CA CYS A 252 5.85 1.31 -5.12
C CYS A 252 6.27 0.07 -5.90
N PHE A 253 5.37 -0.89 -6.03
CA PHE A 253 5.67 -2.19 -6.58
C PHE A 253 4.76 -2.51 -7.76
N LEU A 254 5.32 -3.20 -8.74
CA LEU A 254 4.59 -3.85 -9.82
C LEU A 254 4.81 -5.35 -9.67
N ASP A 255 3.75 -6.07 -9.37
CA ASP A 255 3.80 -7.51 -9.12
C ASP A 255 3.15 -8.24 -10.30
N PHE A 256 3.97 -8.97 -11.06
CA PHE A 256 3.55 -9.73 -12.22
C PHE A 256 3.60 -11.22 -11.92
N PHE A 257 2.57 -11.93 -12.34
CA PHE A 257 2.58 -13.39 -12.33
C PHE A 257 2.71 -13.93 -13.75
N VAL A 258 3.81 -14.61 -14.01
CA VAL A 258 4.09 -15.21 -15.32
C VAL A 258 3.75 -16.68 -15.28
N THR A 259 2.80 -17.08 -16.11
CA THR A 259 2.30 -18.45 -16.19
C THR A 259 2.73 -19.12 -17.50
N GLU A 260 2.69 -20.44 -17.53
CA GLU A 260 2.87 -21.18 -18.78
C GLU A 260 1.73 -20.85 -19.77
N PRO A 261 2.00 -20.95 -21.10
CA PRO A 261 0.95 -20.83 -22.10
C PRO A 261 -0.22 -21.77 -21.82
N LEU A 262 -1.44 -21.27 -22.04
CA LEU A 262 -2.68 -22.01 -21.73
C LEU A 262 -2.70 -23.41 -22.34
N GLU A 263 -2.22 -23.55 -23.58
CA GLU A 263 -2.15 -24.86 -24.25
C GLU A 263 -1.26 -25.85 -23.48
N THR A 264 -0.12 -25.37 -22.96
CA THR A 264 0.79 -26.18 -22.15
C THR A 264 0.17 -26.59 -20.83
N LEU A 265 -0.53 -25.67 -20.17
CA LEU A 265 -1.28 -25.94 -18.93
C LEU A 265 -2.38 -26.97 -19.15
N ILE A 266 -3.14 -26.86 -20.22
CA ILE A 266 -4.20 -27.83 -20.58
C ILE A 266 -3.58 -29.21 -20.82
N LYS A 267 -2.50 -29.31 -21.60
CA LYS A 267 -1.79 -30.57 -21.84
C LYS A 267 -1.26 -31.22 -20.56
N LYS A 268 -0.64 -30.42 -19.70
CA LYS A 268 -0.14 -30.90 -18.39
C LYS A 268 -1.28 -31.37 -17.50
N ARG A 269 -2.37 -30.63 -17.44
CA ARG A 269 -3.55 -31.00 -16.65
C ARG A 269 -4.21 -32.27 -17.17
N ALA A 270 -4.38 -32.38 -18.47
CA ALA A 270 -4.93 -33.59 -19.09
C ALA A 270 -4.09 -34.85 -18.78
N ARG A 271 -2.76 -34.75 -18.90
CA ARG A 271 -1.84 -35.83 -18.50
C ARG A 271 -1.97 -36.18 -17.02
N PHE A 272 -2.02 -35.18 -16.14
CA PHE A 272 -2.17 -35.42 -14.72
C PHE A 272 -3.48 -36.16 -14.40
N ILE A 273 -4.59 -35.78 -15.05
CA ILE A 273 -5.88 -36.47 -14.89
C ILE A 273 -5.76 -37.91 -15.31
N VAL A 274 -5.17 -38.17 -16.48
CA VAL A 274 -5.01 -39.55 -17.02
C VAL A 274 -4.08 -40.39 -16.14
N ASP A 275 -2.96 -39.83 -15.69
CA ASP A 275 -1.91 -40.60 -15.02
C ASP A 275 -2.19 -40.79 -13.53
N LYS A 276 -2.86 -39.83 -12.89
CA LYS A 276 -2.97 -39.76 -11.42
C LYS A 276 -4.38 -39.78 -10.87
N GLN A 277 -5.39 -39.35 -11.66
CA GLN A 277 -6.75 -39.23 -11.16
C GLN A 277 -7.72 -40.27 -11.76
N GLN A 278 -7.32 -41.03 -12.77
CA GLN A 278 -8.18 -42.11 -13.25
C GLN A 278 -8.15 -43.29 -12.28
N HIS A 279 -9.33 -43.66 -11.77
CA HIS A 279 -9.51 -44.97 -11.15
C HIS A 279 -9.28 -46.04 -12.24
N ARG A 280 -8.26 -46.85 -12.03
CA ARG A 280 -8.04 -48.06 -12.80
C ARG A 280 -8.55 -49.19 -11.91
N ASP A 281 -9.71 -49.73 -12.24
CA ASP A 281 -10.22 -50.98 -11.67
C ASP A 281 -9.29 -52.16 -12.02
#